data_ed968aba62f7a860f080df1f217de91e
#
_entry.id   ed968aba62f7a860f080df1f217de91e
#
_cell.length_a   1.000
_cell.length_b   1.000
_cell.length_c   1.000
_cell.angle_alpha   90.00
_cell.angle_beta   90.00
_cell.angle_gamma   90.00
#
_symmetry.space_group_name_H-M   'P 1'
#
loop_
_entity.id
_entity.type
_entity.pdbx_description
1 polymer ?
#
loop_
_entity_poly.entity_id
_entity_poly.type
_entity_poly.pdbx_seq_one_letter_code
_entity_poly.pdbx_strand_id
1 'polypeptide(L)'
;MDNEFNIIIKHDNGRKDKYSFSIDRRGKFYKGWGRNKTYKLNKREIAIINEAGGFKAIREFIKSSDTYETLTIENIKITNLG
;
A
#
# COMPACT_ATOMS: atom_id res chain seq x y z
N MET A 1 7.96 2.84 14.58
CA MET A 1 7.77 3.93 13.62
C MET A 1 6.93 3.44 12.46
N ASP A 2 5.92 4.19 12.07
CA ASP A 2 5.01 3.77 11.02
C ASP A 2 5.55 4.15 9.65
N ASN A 3 5.29 3.30 8.65
CA ASN A 3 5.56 3.62 7.27
C ASN A 3 4.26 3.93 6.55
N GLU A 4 4.32 4.93 5.68
CA GLU A 4 3.23 5.25 4.77
C GLU A 4 3.56 4.72 3.39
N PHE A 5 2.55 4.27 2.66
CA PHE A 5 2.77 3.81 1.28
C PHE A 5 1.49 4.03 0.48
N ASN A 6 1.63 4.00 -0.84
CA ASN A 6 0.47 4.02 -1.69
C ASN A 6 0.49 2.84 -2.66
N ILE A 7 -0.69 2.50 -3.14
CA ILE A 7 -0.88 1.53 -4.22
C ILE A 7 -1.56 2.28 -5.34
N ILE A 8 -0.94 2.30 -6.51
CA ILE A 8 -1.47 2.94 -7.70
C ILE A 8 -1.80 1.86 -8.72
N ILE A 9 -3.05 1.87 -9.19
CA ILE A 9 -3.53 0.91 -10.20
C ILE A 9 -3.77 1.70 -11.49
N LYS A 10 -3.07 1.30 -12.55
CA LYS A 10 -3.24 1.90 -13.87
C LYS A 10 -4.20 1.04 -14.69
N HIS A 11 -5.27 1.65 -15.17
CA HIS A 11 -6.26 0.98 -16.00
C HIS A 11 -5.91 1.09 -17.48
N ASP A 12 -6.49 0.22 -18.31
CA ASP A 12 -6.23 0.19 -19.75
C ASP A 12 -6.57 1.49 -20.46
N ASN A 13 -7.55 2.24 -19.95
CA ASN A 13 -7.94 3.53 -20.52
C ASN A 13 -7.02 4.68 -20.07
N GLY A 14 -5.93 4.39 -19.36
CA GLY A 14 -5.00 5.39 -18.87
C GLY A 14 -5.35 5.98 -17.51
N ARG A 15 -6.53 5.68 -16.98
CA ARG A 15 -6.94 6.17 -15.66
C ARG A 15 -6.10 5.50 -14.58
N LYS A 16 -5.78 6.25 -13.54
CA LYS A 16 -5.05 5.73 -12.37
C LYS A 16 -5.87 5.91 -11.12
N ASP A 17 -5.96 4.87 -10.32
CA ASP A 17 -6.55 4.94 -8.98
C ASP A 17 -5.44 4.85 -7.95
N LYS A 18 -5.49 5.70 -6.94
CA LYS A 18 -4.48 5.75 -5.89
C LYS A 18 -5.12 5.45 -4.54
N TYR A 19 -4.55 4.53 -3.82
CA TYR A 19 -4.97 4.14 -2.48
C TYR A 19 -3.84 4.40 -1.51
N SER A 20 -4.15 5.02 -0.37
CA SER A 20 -3.17 5.39 0.64
C SER A 20 -3.34 4.53 1.88
N PHE A 21 -2.22 3.97 2.35
CA PHE A 21 -2.20 3.06 3.50
C PHE A 21 -1.02 3.39 4.41
N SER A 22 -1.08 2.83 5.61
CA SER A 22 0.04 2.86 6.55
C SER A 22 0.25 1.47 7.12
N ILE A 23 1.48 1.18 7.53
CA ILE A 23 1.82 -0.04 8.27
C ILE A 23 2.54 0.40 9.54
N ASP A 24 2.11 -0.09 10.71
CA ASP A 24 2.85 0.17 11.92
C ASP A 24 4.03 -0.78 12.05
N ARG A 25 4.88 -0.57 13.06
CA ARG A 25 6.09 -1.39 13.25
C ARG A 25 5.79 -2.86 13.55
N ARG A 26 4.56 -3.18 13.92
CA ARG A 26 4.11 -4.56 14.15
C ARG A 26 3.61 -5.21 12.88
N GLY A 27 3.51 -4.44 11.79
CA GLY A 27 3.02 -4.94 10.51
C GLY A 27 1.52 -4.86 10.35
N LYS A 28 0.83 -4.12 11.22
CA LYS A 28 -0.61 -3.91 11.10
C LYS A 28 -0.91 -2.83 10.06
N PHE A 29 -1.85 -3.12 9.18
CA PHE A 29 -2.25 -2.21 8.11
C PHE A 29 -3.35 -1.26 8.56
N TYR A 30 -3.27 -0.02 8.05
CA TYR A 30 -4.26 1.02 8.27
C TYR A 30 -4.62 1.66 6.94
N LYS A 31 -5.85 2.11 6.82
CA LYS A 31 -6.28 2.95 5.71
C LYS A 31 -5.88 4.40 6.02
N GLY A 32 -5.28 5.08 5.04
CA GLY A 32 -4.89 6.48 5.18
C GLY A 32 -3.57 6.66 5.91
N TRP A 33 -3.26 7.91 6.20
CA TRP A 33 -1.98 8.33 6.77
C TRP A 33 -2.18 9.19 8.00
N GLY A 34 -1.12 9.27 8.81
CA GLY A 34 -1.05 10.18 9.94
C GLY A 34 -2.18 9.98 10.94
N ARG A 35 -2.74 11.08 11.43
CA ARG A 35 -3.80 11.06 12.45
C ARG A 35 -5.14 10.56 11.91
N ASN A 36 -5.32 10.62 10.60
CA ASN A 36 -6.57 10.23 9.96
C ASN A 36 -6.60 8.75 9.59
N LYS A 37 -5.53 8.02 9.88
CA LYS A 37 -5.49 6.60 9.56
C LYS A 37 -6.47 5.82 10.43
N THR A 38 -7.06 4.78 9.86
CA THR A 38 -7.98 3.89 10.55
C THR A 38 -7.61 2.44 10.27
N TYR A 39 -7.68 1.61 11.29
CA TYR A 39 -7.33 0.20 11.17
C TYR A 39 -8.41 -0.65 10.49
N LYS A 40 -9.59 -0.09 10.30
CA LYS A 40 -10.72 -0.85 9.74
C LYS A 40 -10.73 -0.74 8.21
N LEU A 41 -10.19 -1.75 7.56
CA LEU A 41 -10.18 -1.83 6.10
C LEU A 41 -11.51 -2.40 5.62
N ASN A 42 -12.06 -1.82 4.54
CA ASN A 42 -13.25 -2.38 3.92
C ASN A 42 -12.88 -3.48 2.91
N LYS A 43 -13.89 -4.15 2.34
CA LYS A 43 -13.67 -5.25 1.40
C LYS A 43 -12.87 -4.83 0.17
N ARG A 44 -13.11 -3.61 -0.33
CA ARG A 44 -12.40 -3.09 -1.50
C ARG A 44 -10.92 -2.89 -1.22
N GLU A 45 -10.60 -2.34 -0.06
CA GLU A 45 -9.23 -2.10 0.34
C GLU A 45 -8.47 -3.41 0.54
N ILE A 46 -9.11 -4.38 1.15
CA ILE A 46 -8.53 -5.72 1.29
C ILE A 46 -8.27 -6.34 -0.08
N ALA A 47 -9.22 -6.22 -1.01
CA ALA A 47 -9.05 -6.73 -2.37
C ALA A 47 -7.87 -6.06 -3.09
N ILE A 48 -7.70 -4.74 -2.95
CA ILE A 48 -6.59 -4.00 -3.54
C ILE A 48 -5.25 -4.51 -2.99
N ILE A 49 -5.17 -4.70 -1.68
CA ILE A 49 -3.95 -5.23 -1.04
C ILE A 49 -3.65 -6.63 -1.56
N ASN A 50 -4.67 -7.48 -1.70
CA ASN A 50 -4.47 -8.83 -2.22
C ASN A 50 -4.02 -8.85 -3.68
N GLU A 51 -4.58 -7.97 -4.52
CA GLU A 51 -4.15 -7.83 -5.92
C GLU A 51 -2.71 -7.34 -6.03
N ALA A 52 -2.26 -6.52 -5.07
CA ALA A 52 -0.91 -5.98 -5.03
C ALA A 52 0.11 -6.95 -4.44
N GLY A 53 -0.25 -8.21 -4.26
CA GLY A 53 0.66 -9.25 -3.78
C GLY A 53 0.32 -9.81 -2.41
N GLY A 54 -0.58 -9.18 -1.68
CA GLY A 54 -1.02 -9.63 -0.37
C GLY A 54 -0.33 -8.91 0.79
N PHE A 55 -0.91 -9.06 1.96
CA PHE A 55 -0.42 -8.38 3.17
C PHE A 55 1.04 -8.73 3.48
N LYS A 56 1.38 -10.00 3.39
CA LYS A 56 2.74 -10.46 3.72
C LYS A 56 3.78 -9.88 2.76
N ALA A 57 3.51 -9.94 1.46
CA ALA A 57 4.45 -9.46 0.45
C ALA A 57 4.66 -7.94 0.57
N ILE A 58 3.59 -7.19 0.77
CA ILE A 58 3.68 -5.74 0.94
C ILE A 58 4.45 -5.40 2.22
N ARG A 59 4.17 -6.11 3.31
CA ARG A 59 4.87 -5.91 4.58
C ARG A 59 6.37 -6.13 4.41
N GLU A 60 6.77 -7.20 3.73
CA GLU A 60 8.18 -7.50 3.48
C GLU A 60 8.82 -6.44 2.58
N PHE A 61 8.13 -5.99 1.54
CA PHE A 61 8.63 -4.93 0.68
C PHE A 61 8.86 -3.63 1.46
N ILE A 62 7.88 -3.19 2.23
CA ILE A 62 7.99 -1.93 3.00
C ILE A 62 9.14 -2.03 4.00
N LYS A 63 9.28 -3.18 4.67
CA LYS A 63 10.33 -3.39 5.67
C LYS A 63 11.73 -3.37 5.07
N SER A 64 11.89 -3.85 3.84
CA SER A 64 13.20 -4.00 3.19
C SER A 64 13.54 -2.87 2.22
N SER A 65 12.62 -1.94 1.97
CA SER A 65 12.83 -0.89 0.97
C SER A 65 13.09 0.46 1.63
N ASP A 66 13.70 1.36 0.87
CA ASP A 66 13.92 2.73 1.27
C ASP A 66 12.76 3.63 0.86
N THR A 67 12.72 4.82 1.42
CA THR A 67 11.72 5.83 1.06
C THR A 67 11.75 6.10 -0.45
N TYR A 68 10.57 6.14 -1.07
CA TYR A 68 10.33 6.31 -2.50
C TYR A 68 10.72 5.13 -3.39
N GLU A 69 11.18 4.04 -2.81
CA GLU A 69 11.35 2.82 -3.59
C GLU A 69 10.00 2.27 -4.02
N THR A 70 9.94 1.71 -5.22
CA THR A 70 8.70 1.18 -5.79
C THR A 70 8.83 -0.29 -6.13
N LEU A 71 7.71 -1.00 -6.00
CA LEU A 71 7.56 -2.37 -6.45
C LEU A 71 6.44 -2.37 -7.49
N THR A 72 6.73 -2.84 -8.70
CA THR A 72 5.74 -2.88 -9.77
C THR A 72 5.36 -4.32 -10.06
N ILE A 73 4.06 -4.59 -10.02
CA ILE A 73 3.48 -5.89 -10.37
C ILE A 73 2.43 -5.60 -11.44
N GLU A 74 2.76 -5.90 -12.70
CA GLU A 74 1.89 -5.63 -13.85
C GLU A 74 1.47 -4.15 -13.88
N ASN A 75 0.18 -3.88 -13.75
CA ASN A 75 -0.37 -2.52 -13.78
C ASN A 75 -0.47 -1.88 -12.38
N ILE A 76 0.12 -2.52 -11.37
CA ILE A 76 0.04 -2.06 -9.98
C ILE A 76 1.43 -1.63 -9.51
N LYS A 77 1.51 -0.44 -8.92
CA LYS A 77 2.75 0.10 -8.38
C LYS A 77 2.57 0.40 -6.90
N ILE A 78 3.45 -0.15 -6.06
CA ILE A 78 3.49 0.12 -4.63
C ILE A 78 4.69 1.02 -4.37
N THR A 79 4.48 2.15 -3.70
CA THR A 79 5.56 3.09 -3.38
C THR A 79 5.67 3.27 -1.88
N ASN A 80 6.85 3.00 -1.34
CA ASN A 80 7.16 3.28 0.06
C ASN A 80 7.38 4.77 0.23
N LEU A 81 6.61 5.41 1.08
CA LEU A 81 6.70 6.86 1.31
C LEU A 81 7.42 7.22 2.62
N GLY A 82 7.88 6.23 3.34
CA GLY A 82 8.61 6.45 4.59
C GLY A 82 7.79 6.43 5.85
#